data_3611b07e34f106976d747a7c165b0bd1
#
_entry.id   3611b07e34f106976d747a7c165b0bd1
#
_cell.length_a   1.000
_cell.length_b   1.000
_cell.length_c   1.000
_cell.angle_alpha   90.00
_cell.angle_beta   90.00
_cell.angle_gamma   90.00
#
_symmetry.space_group_name_H-M   'P 1'
#
loop_
_entity.id
_entity.type
_entity.pdbx_description
1 polymer ?
#
loop_
_entity_poly.entity_id
_entity_poly.type
_entity_poly.pdbx_seq_one_letter_code
_entity_poly.pdbx_strand_id
1 'polypeptide(L)'
;RGLASYTVPRIDVLVSGTFRSTPGVAPAGNAVASNGNSLSANYNVTSAILQAQTGRPLAPGLPFQTVNLLLQGHTFPDQLNSLDLRVGKNLRFGHTRTNVAIDIYNLFNSNTGTAYNQTYDPVTNGATWLAPTQVLNARFARFNVTFDF
;
A
#
# COMPACT_ATOMS: atom_id res chain seq x y z
N ARG A 1 -10.78 -9.73 2.22
CA ARG A 1 -9.93 -10.30 3.29
C ARG A 1 -10.45 -11.67 3.66
N GLY A 2 -9.56 -12.63 3.85
CA GLY A 2 -9.86 -13.96 4.34
C GLY A 2 -8.93 -14.32 5.50
N LEU A 3 -9.48 -15.03 6.50
CA LEU A 3 -8.72 -15.59 7.61
C LEU A 3 -9.13 -17.05 7.76
N ALA A 4 -8.14 -17.92 7.88
CA ALA A 4 -8.36 -19.33 8.18
C ALA A 4 -7.38 -19.78 9.27
N SER A 5 -7.84 -20.61 10.17
CA SER A 5 -6.99 -21.24 11.18
C SER A 5 -7.40 -22.70 11.37
N TYR A 6 -6.41 -23.56 11.52
CA TYR A 6 -6.62 -24.98 11.76
C TYR A 6 -5.61 -25.52 12.76
N THR A 7 -6.09 -26.20 13.77
CA THR A 7 -5.23 -26.90 14.72
C THR A 7 -5.17 -28.37 14.33
N VAL A 8 -3.97 -28.86 14.02
CA VAL A 8 -3.75 -30.27 13.68
C VAL A 8 -3.90 -31.10 14.97
N PRO A 9 -4.95 -31.97 15.05
CA PRO A 9 -5.16 -32.79 16.23
C PRO A 9 -3.99 -33.78 16.41
N ARG A 10 -3.73 -34.21 17.64
CA ARG A 10 -2.64 -35.09 18.08
C ARG A 10 -1.27 -34.45 18.22
N ILE A 11 -0.93 -33.45 17.40
CA ILE A 11 0.40 -32.81 17.46
C ILE A 11 0.34 -31.38 17.99
N ASP A 12 -0.87 -30.84 18.28
CA ASP A 12 -1.13 -29.49 18.80
C ASP A 12 -0.41 -28.39 18.01
N VAL A 13 -0.36 -28.52 16.68
CA VAL A 13 0.19 -27.51 15.77
C VAL A 13 -0.95 -26.65 15.22
N LEU A 14 -0.88 -25.37 15.48
CA LEU A 14 -1.78 -24.36 14.92
C LEU A 14 -1.17 -23.83 13.61
N VAL A 15 -1.94 -23.89 12.53
CA VAL A 15 -1.63 -23.21 11.27
C VAL A 15 -2.72 -22.18 11.03
N SER A 16 -2.35 -20.93 10.84
CA SER A 16 -3.29 -19.89 10.47
C SER A 16 -2.75 -19.03 9.35
N GLY A 17 -3.65 -18.61 8.45
CA GLY A 17 -3.32 -17.76 7.32
C GLY A 17 -4.28 -16.58 7.23
N THR A 18 -3.75 -15.41 6.93
CA THR A 18 -4.53 -14.20 6.66
C THR A 18 -4.21 -13.74 5.24
N PHE A 19 -5.22 -13.81 4.38
CA PHE A 19 -5.13 -13.29 3.02
C PHE A 19 -5.80 -11.92 2.95
N ARG A 20 -5.09 -10.96 2.35
CA ARG A 20 -5.59 -9.63 2.07
C ARG A 20 -5.45 -9.33 0.59
N SER A 21 -6.58 -8.99 -0.03
CA SER A 21 -6.63 -8.45 -1.39
C SER A 21 -7.42 -7.15 -1.34
N THR A 22 -6.78 -6.05 -1.66
CA THR A 22 -7.40 -4.71 -1.64
C THR A 22 -6.88 -3.93 -2.84
N PRO A 23 -7.71 -3.03 -3.41
CA PRO A 23 -7.17 -2.03 -4.31
C PRO A 23 -6.01 -1.30 -3.61
N GLY A 24 -4.98 -0.96 -4.35
CA GLY A 24 -3.87 -0.16 -3.83
C GLY A 24 -4.31 1.28 -3.53
N VAL A 25 -3.70 2.24 -4.19
CA VAL A 25 -4.13 3.65 -4.14
C VAL A 25 -5.48 3.79 -4.84
N ALA A 26 -6.36 4.69 -4.38
CA ALA A 26 -7.67 4.87 -5.01
C ALA A 26 -7.55 5.36 -6.47
N PRO A 27 -8.47 4.97 -7.36
CA PRO A 27 -8.46 5.41 -8.74
C PRO A 27 -8.56 6.92 -8.85
N ALA A 28 -8.02 7.44 -9.97
CA ALA A 28 -7.98 8.87 -10.25
C ALA A 28 -9.36 9.54 -10.11
N GLY A 29 -9.39 10.69 -9.46
CA GLY A 29 -10.58 11.52 -9.32
C GLY A 29 -11.59 11.07 -8.29
N ASN A 30 -11.37 10.00 -7.54
CA ASN A 30 -12.18 9.66 -6.38
C ASN A 30 -11.78 10.52 -5.19
N ALA A 31 -12.49 11.62 -4.98
CA ALA A 31 -12.32 12.50 -3.82
C ALA A 31 -12.63 11.83 -2.46
N VAL A 32 -13.01 10.57 -2.45
CA VAL A 32 -13.55 9.85 -1.30
C VAL A 32 -12.72 8.61 -0.95
N ALA A 33 -11.45 8.56 -1.33
CA ALA A 33 -10.57 7.60 -0.69
C ALA A 33 -10.41 8.02 0.77
N SER A 34 -10.89 7.20 1.68
CA SER A 34 -10.90 7.44 3.13
C SER A 34 -9.52 7.71 3.76
N ASN A 35 -8.48 7.70 2.97
CA ASN A 35 -7.08 7.95 3.32
C ASN A 35 -6.42 9.07 2.49
N GLY A 36 -7.16 9.80 1.66
CA GLY A 36 -6.67 10.95 0.90
C GLY A 36 -5.71 10.63 -0.26
N ASN A 37 -5.46 9.34 -0.54
CA ASN A 37 -4.52 8.91 -1.58
C ASN A 37 -5.27 8.44 -2.82
N SER A 38 -5.64 9.36 -3.71
CA SER A 38 -6.07 9.03 -5.07
C SER A 38 -4.93 9.24 -6.06
N LEU A 39 -4.91 8.47 -7.15
CA LEU A 39 -3.98 8.72 -8.25
C LEU A 39 -4.31 10.05 -8.90
N SER A 40 -3.28 10.83 -9.17
CA SER A 40 -3.39 12.09 -9.92
C SER A 40 -2.16 12.31 -10.79
N ALA A 41 -2.29 13.16 -11.78
CA ALA A 41 -1.18 13.73 -12.54
C ALA A 41 -1.23 15.25 -12.32
N ASN A 42 -0.64 15.67 -11.22
CA ASN A 42 -0.67 17.08 -10.80
C ASN A 42 0.35 17.87 -11.59
N TYR A 43 -0.16 18.76 -12.44
CA TYR A 43 0.64 19.70 -13.20
C TYR A 43 0.52 21.09 -12.59
N ASN A 44 1.66 21.70 -12.26
CA ASN A 44 1.73 23.04 -11.71
C ASN A 44 1.85 24.06 -12.84
N VAL A 45 0.75 24.72 -13.16
CA VAL A 45 0.70 25.81 -14.15
C VAL A 45 1.17 27.09 -13.48
N THR A 46 2.31 27.63 -13.92
CA THR A 46 2.82 28.91 -13.42
C THR A 46 2.16 30.09 -14.17
N SER A 47 2.27 31.28 -13.58
CA SER A 47 1.76 32.53 -14.20
C SER A 47 2.35 32.75 -15.59
N ALA A 48 3.64 32.45 -15.78
CA ALA A 48 4.31 32.59 -17.07
C ALA A 48 3.73 31.64 -18.13
N ILE A 49 3.47 30.37 -17.77
CA ILE A 49 2.87 29.40 -18.68
C ILE A 49 1.45 29.82 -19.07
N LEU A 50 0.64 30.23 -18.09
CA LEU A 50 -0.74 30.64 -18.34
C LEU A 50 -0.79 31.88 -19.22
N GLN A 51 0.05 32.87 -18.93
CA GLN A 51 0.13 34.10 -19.71
C GLN A 51 0.57 33.84 -21.15
N ALA A 52 1.52 32.93 -21.36
CA ALA A 52 1.96 32.57 -22.71
C ALA A 52 0.87 31.92 -23.54
N GLN A 53 -0.02 31.15 -22.90
CA GLN A 53 -1.10 30.38 -23.57
C GLN A 53 -2.41 31.16 -23.71
N THR A 54 -2.74 32.00 -22.72
CA THR A 54 -4.06 32.63 -22.63
C THR A 54 -4.02 34.15 -22.68
N GLY A 55 -2.82 34.75 -22.62
CA GLY A 55 -2.62 36.19 -22.50
C GLY A 55 -2.94 36.75 -21.10
N ARG A 56 -3.29 35.90 -20.12
CA ARG A 56 -3.66 36.33 -18.76
C ARG A 56 -2.79 35.64 -17.71
N PRO A 57 -2.21 36.37 -16.76
CA PRO A 57 -1.48 35.79 -15.64
C PRO A 57 -2.43 35.16 -14.62
N LEU A 58 -1.88 34.37 -13.68
CA LEU A 58 -2.59 33.94 -12.48
C LEU A 58 -2.95 35.16 -11.61
N ALA A 59 -3.91 34.97 -10.70
CA ALA A 59 -4.25 35.98 -9.73
C ALA A 59 -3.02 36.40 -8.88
N PRO A 60 -2.89 37.69 -8.50
CA PRO A 60 -1.78 38.17 -7.70
C PRO A 60 -1.62 37.34 -6.41
N GLY A 61 -0.36 36.98 -6.09
CA GLY A 61 -0.02 36.22 -4.90
C GLY A 61 -0.03 34.69 -5.08
N LEU A 62 -0.48 34.15 -6.23
CA LEU A 62 -0.43 32.72 -6.51
C LEU A 62 0.84 32.36 -7.31
N PRO A 63 1.75 31.54 -6.74
CA PRO A 63 2.96 31.12 -7.47
C PRO A 63 2.64 30.16 -8.61
N PHE A 64 1.65 29.32 -8.45
CA PHE A 64 1.15 28.35 -9.46
C PHE A 64 -0.27 27.92 -9.12
N GLN A 65 -0.93 27.31 -10.10
CA GLN A 65 -2.21 26.61 -9.95
C GLN A 65 -2.00 25.15 -10.31
N THR A 66 -2.35 24.23 -9.42
CA THR A 66 -2.28 22.80 -9.69
C THR A 66 -3.51 22.35 -10.46
N VAL A 67 -3.30 21.65 -11.57
CA VAL A 67 -4.34 21.03 -12.40
C VAL A 67 -4.07 19.54 -12.45
N ASN A 68 -5.10 18.72 -12.17
CA ASN A 68 -5.01 17.28 -12.36
C ASN A 68 -5.33 16.94 -13.82
N LEU A 69 -4.38 16.33 -14.51
CA LEU A 69 -4.50 15.96 -15.92
C LEU A 69 -5.21 14.60 -16.13
N LEU A 70 -5.43 13.82 -15.07
CA LEU A 70 -6.13 12.54 -15.18
C LEU A 70 -7.64 12.71 -15.16
N LEU A 71 -8.28 12.01 -16.09
CA LEU A 71 -9.73 11.83 -16.09
C LEU A 71 -10.13 10.76 -15.08
N GLN A 72 -11.29 10.95 -14.45
CA GLN A 72 -11.85 9.98 -13.51
C GLN A 72 -12.07 8.61 -14.18
N GLY A 73 -11.68 7.53 -13.48
CA GLY A 73 -11.98 6.17 -13.92
C GLY A 73 -11.12 5.64 -15.07
N HIS A 74 -10.10 6.37 -15.53
CA HIS A 74 -9.23 5.92 -16.62
C HIS A 74 -7.94 5.24 -16.19
N THR A 75 -7.51 5.48 -14.97
CA THR A 75 -6.26 4.91 -14.43
C THR A 75 -6.53 4.23 -13.10
N PHE A 76 -6.18 2.95 -13.03
CA PHE A 76 -6.35 2.13 -11.83
C PHE A 76 -4.97 1.68 -11.33
N PRO A 77 -4.73 1.72 -10.02
CA PRO A 77 -3.49 1.24 -9.44
C PRO A 77 -3.45 -0.29 -9.40
N ASP A 78 -2.26 -0.82 -9.10
CA ASP A 78 -2.06 -2.24 -8.86
C ASP A 78 -2.84 -2.71 -7.64
N GLN A 79 -3.31 -3.96 -7.68
CA GLN A 79 -3.98 -4.60 -6.57
C GLN A 79 -2.95 -5.10 -5.55
N LEU A 80 -3.17 -4.74 -4.29
CA LEU A 80 -2.33 -5.18 -3.18
C LEU A 80 -2.81 -6.55 -2.71
N ASN A 81 -1.99 -7.58 -2.94
CA ASN A 81 -2.22 -8.93 -2.49
C ASN A 81 -1.14 -9.32 -1.48
N SER A 82 -1.53 -9.69 -0.27
CA SER A 82 -0.61 -10.20 0.74
C SER A 82 -1.19 -11.44 1.44
N LEU A 83 -0.33 -12.37 1.76
CA LEU A 83 -0.63 -13.54 2.57
C LEU A 83 0.34 -13.58 3.75
N ASP A 84 -0.22 -13.60 4.95
CA ASP A 84 0.54 -13.81 6.17
C ASP A 84 0.22 -15.21 6.70
N LEU A 85 1.25 -15.94 7.13
CA LEU A 85 1.15 -17.30 7.62
C LEU A 85 1.74 -17.40 9.02
N ARG A 86 1.03 -18.05 9.92
CA ARG A 86 1.52 -18.42 11.25
C ARG A 86 1.48 -19.93 11.43
N VAL A 87 2.59 -20.48 11.91
CA VAL A 87 2.69 -21.86 12.36
C VAL A 87 3.15 -21.85 13.80
N GLY A 88 2.35 -22.39 14.71
CA GLY A 88 2.65 -22.41 16.13
C GLY A 88 2.42 -23.80 16.72
N LYS A 89 3.20 -24.16 17.73
CA LYS A 89 3.07 -25.40 18.47
C LYS A 89 2.95 -25.13 19.96
N ASN A 90 1.96 -25.74 20.59
CA ASN A 90 1.82 -25.74 22.04
C ASN A 90 2.59 -26.94 22.62
N LEU A 91 3.56 -26.61 23.43
CA LEU A 91 4.33 -27.58 24.22
C LEU A 91 3.85 -27.53 25.66
N ARG A 92 3.66 -28.69 26.27
CA ARG A 92 3.21 -28.81 27.67
C ARG A 92 4.29 -29.52 28.48
N PHE A 93 4.77 -28.82 29.50
CA PHE A 93 5.79 -29.33 30.41
C PHE A 93 5.23 -29.27 31.85
N GLY A 94 4.62 -30.37 32.32
CA GLY A 94 3.95 -30.39 33.62
C GLY A 94 2.83 -29.36 33.71
N HIS A 95 3.00 -28.35 34.57
CA HIS A 95 2.02 -27.27 34.76
C HIS A 95 2.24 -26.06 33.81
N THR A 96 3.38 -26.01 33.13
CA THR A 96 3.73 -24.90 32.24
C THR A 96 3.32 -25.21 30.80
N ARG A 97 2.75 -24.23 30.14
CA ARG A 97 2.45 -24.28 28.70
C ARG A 97 3.37 -23.31 27.97
N THR A 98 4.02 -23.77 26.93
CA THR A 98 4.87 -22.95 26.08
C THR A 98 4.32 -22.96 24.67
N ASN A 99 4.02 -21.79 24.13
CA ASN A 99 3.67 -21.63 22.72
C ASN A 99 4.89 -21.14 21.94
N VAL A 100 5.32 -21.92 20.97
CA VAL A 100 6.39 -21.53 20.05
C VAL A 100 5.78 -21.37 18.68
N ALA A 101 5.96 -20.19 18.06
CA ALA A 101 5.39 -19.89 16.76
C ALA A 101 6.37 -19.15 15.85
N ILE A 102 6.21 -19.38 14.56
CA ILE A 102 6.83 -18.61 13.49
C ILE A 102 5.74 -17.91 12.69
N ASP A 103 5.87 -16.62 12.54
CA ASP A 103 5.02 -15.79 11.70
C ASP A 103 5.80 -15.39 10.46
N ILE A 104 5.25 -15.61 9.29
CA ILE A 104 5.81 -15.18 8.01
C ILE A 104 4.85 -14.15 7.43
N TYR A 105 5.33 -12.92 7.28
CA TYR A 105 4.57 -11.81 6.72
C TYR A 105 4.90 -11.63 5.25
N ASN A 106 3.90 -11.25 4.46
CA ASN A 106 4.01 -11.07 3.03
C ASN A 106 4.67 -12.29 2.34
N LEU A 107 4.09 -13.48 2.53
CA LEU A 107 4.61 -14.76 2.03
C LEU A 107 4.92 -14.74 0.53
N PHE A 108 4.09 -14.05 -0.27
CA PHE A 108 4.28 -13.88 -1.71
C PHE A 108 5.43 -12.94 -2.07
N ASN A 109 5.97 -12.22 -1.09
CA ASN A 109 6.95 -11.15 -1.31
C ASN A 109 6.45 -10.12 -2.34
N SER A 110 5.17 -9.76 -2.25
CA SER A 110 4.57 -8.75 -3.12
C SER A 110 5.23 -7.40 -2.87
N ASN A 111 5.59 -6.70 -3.94
CA ASN A 111 6.22 -5.38 -3.91
C ASN A 111 5.29 -4.29 -4.45
N THR A 112 3.98 -4.49 -4.36
CA THR A 112 2.97 -3.53 -4.81
C THR A 112 3.22 -2.15 -4.23
N GLY A 113 3.17 -1.12 -5.07
CA GLY A 113 3.27 0.27 -4.65
C GLY A 113 2.10 0.67 -3.76
N THR A 114 2.40 1.30 -2.62
CA THR A 114 1.41 1.82 -1.67
C THR A 114 1.28 3.34 -1.71
N ALA A 115 2.28 4.02 -2.29
CA ALA A 115 2.23 5.44 -2.62
C ALA A 115 3.06 5.69 -3.89
N TYR A 116 2.66 6.71 -4.66
CA TYR A 116 3.25 7.06 -5.94
C TYR A 116 3.54 8.54 -6.03
N ASN A 117 4.54 8.91 -6.83
CA ASN A 117 4.75 10.30 -7.21
C ASN A 117 3.62 10.75 -8.13
N GLN A 118 2.88 11.75 -7.68
CA GLN A 118 1.70 12.26 -8.39
C GLN A 118 1.99 13.55 -9.17
N THR A 119 3.22 14.07 -9.10
CA THR A 119 3.63 15.28 -9.83
C THR A 119 3.98 14.92 -11.26
N TYR A 120 3.31 15.55 -12.22
CA TYR A 120 3.61 15.42 -13.64
C TYR A 120 4.46 16.60 -14.09
N ASP A 121 5.64 16.32 -14.63
CA ASP A 121 6.54 17.31 -15.22
C ASP A 121 6.59 17.10 -16.74
N PRO A 122 6.06 18.03 -17.55
CA PRO A 122 6.07 17.92 -18.99
C PRO A 122 7.48 18.07 -19.61
N VAL A 123 8.42 18.71 -18.91
CA VAL A 123 9.80 18.86 -19.39
C VAL A 123 10.50 17.52 -19.47
N THR A 124 10.24 16.65 -18.50
CA THR A 124 10.77 15.28 -18.46
C THR A 124 9.81 14.26 -19.07
N ASN A 125 8.73 14.73 -19.71
CA ASN A 125 7.68 13.89 -20.27
C ASN A 125 7.09 12.89 -19.25
N GLY A 126 7.01 13.32 -17.98
CA GLY A 126 6.48 12.51 -16.90
C GLY A 126 7.36 11.33 -16.48
N ALA A 127 8.66 11.37 -16.72
CA ALA A 127 9.58 10.24 -16.45
C ALA A 127 9.53 9.71 -15.02
N THR A 128 9.22 10.56 -14.04
CA THR A 128 9.07 10.17 -12.62
C THR A 128 7.62 10.03 -12.17
N TRP A 129 6.67 10.33 -13.05
CA TRP A 129 5.26 10.22 -12.71
C TRP A 129 4.86 8.75 -12.51
N LEU A 130 4.09 8.48 -11.47
CA LEU A 130 3.74 7.14 -10.99
C LEU A 130 4.91 6.27 -10.55
N ALA A 131 6.13 6.82 -10.40
CA ALA A 131 7.18 6.10 -9.72
C ALA A 131 6.73 5.81 -8.26
N PRO A 132 6.83 4.56 -7.78
CA PRO A 132 6.43 4.23 -6.41
C PRO A 132 7.36 4.93 -5.42
N THR A 133 6.79 5.68 -4.47
CA THR A 133 7.50 6.31 -3.36
C THR A 133 7.48 5.45 -2.11
N GLN A 134 6.52 4.53 -2.03
CA GLN A 134 6.43 3.50 -1.00
C GLN A 134 5.95 2.19 -1.62
N VAL A 135 6.47 1.10 -1.13
CA VAL A 135 6.07 -0.26 -1.51
C VAL A 135 5.69 -1.06 -0.26
N LEU A 136 4.95 -2.14 -0.47
CA LEU A 136 4.66 -3.09 0.60
C LEU A 136 5.97 -3.62 1.20
N ASN A 137 5.99 -3.80 2.52
CA ASN A 137 7.17 -4.34 3.20
C ASN A 137 7.55 -5.70 2.62
N ALA A 138 8.86 -5.93 2.46
CA ALA A 138 9.40 -7.20 2.02
C ALA A 138 8.97 -8.33 2.97
N ARG A 139 8.99 -9.56 2.47
CA ARG A 139 8.76 -10.75 3.29
C ARG A 139 9.74 -10.82 4.45
N PHE A 140 9.21 -11.04 5.64
CA PHE A 140 10.02 -11.26 6.83
C PHE A 140 9.38 -12.31 7.74
N ALA A 141 10.21 -12.93 8.58
CA ALA A 141 9.77 -13.90 9.56
C ALA A 141 10.03 -13.39 10.98
N ARG A 142 9.11 -13.72 11.90
CA ARG A 142 9.21 -13.42 13.31
C ARG A 142 9.03 -14.69 14.13
N PHE A 143 9.91 -14.93 15.09
CA PHE A 143 9.79 -16.00 16.06
C PHE A 143 9.12 -15.47 17.33
N ASN A 144 8.15 -16.21 17.84
CA ASN A 144 7.43 -15.90 19.06
C ASN A 144 7.53 -17.08 20.01
N VAL A 145 7.81 -16.80 21.27
CA VAL A 145 7.77 -17.77 22.36
C VAL A 145 7.00 -17.16 23.51
N THR A 146 5.94 -17.83 23.96
CA THR A 146 5.10 -17.40 25.08
C THR A 146 5.09 -18.50 26.11
N PHE A 147 5.34 -18.15 27.38
CA PHE A 147 5.30 -19.06 28.53
C PHE A 147 4.10 -18.71 29.41
N ASP A 148 3.29 -19.73 29.75
CA ASP A 148 2.20 -19.64 30.72
C ASP A 148 2.54 -20.57 31.89
N PHE A 149 2.52 -20.04 33.13
CA PHE A 149 2.87 -20.76 34.36
C PHE A 149 1.63 -21.13 35.15
#